data_e441f29477c95aeecc9618e4f5bac435
#
_entry.id   e441f29477c95aeecc9618e4f5bac435
#
_cell.length_a   1.000
_cell.length_b   1.000
_cell.length_c   1.000
_cell.angle_alpha   90.00
_cell.angle_beta   90.00
_cell.angle_gamma   90.00
#
_symmetry.space_group_name_H-M   'P 1'
#
loop_
_entity.id
_entity.type
_entity.pdbx_description
1 polymer ?
#
loop_
_entity_poly.entity_id
_entity_poly.type
_entity_poly.pdbx_seq_one_letter_code
_entity_poly.pdbx_strand_id
1 'polypeptide(L)'
;MERPAEAVAGDSLAWLLSTAHHLPPAELAGAVAEALARVGAVSSYLFLADHEQVSLQPFGPPAEESRSFRVDGTVAGRAFALEMTCTVSTDCGVRLWVPVVDGTARLGVLAVDLTAEDAGDAQTQRSVEQVASLAAQLLVTKNEYSDAVELARRNRKMSLAAELQRGTLPPMTLATSQVMVAGILEPAYEVAGDTFDYALNSDVLHVAIIDSVGHDLESSVVSHLVHGSLRNSRRNGRDLPEVYVRANEALTTVFRELTFATAAFGHLDLSSGLFSWVSAGHPPPLVVRGGKVVHEADTVPVLPIGLSGAEPIVNELVLDPGDMLLLYTDGVVEGGARGTERFGLDRLTDLLSRNLLADLPPAETLRRLVRAVLEHAAHELHDDLTMVLVEYRAGATS
;
A
#
# COMPACT_ATOMS: atom_id res chain seq x y z
N MET A 1 22.81 40.24 9.62
CA MET A 1 23.65 39.08 9.24
C MET A 1 22.67 37.94 9.08
N GLU A 2 22.13 37.74 7.87
CA GLU A 2 21.23 36.70 7.52
C GLU A 2 21.92 35.33 7.73
N ARG A 3 21.29 34.41 8.46
CA ARG A 3 21.80 33.03 8.55
C ARG A 3 21.67 32.39 7.16
N PRO A 4 22.65 31.58 6.70
CA PRO A 4 22.52 30.87 5.44
C PRO A 4 21.28 29.94 5.49
N ALA A 5 20.54 29.86 4.38
CA ALA A 5 19.28 29.09 4.28
C ALA A 5 19.43 27.62 4.71
N GLU A 6 20.59 27.00 4.45
CA GLU A 6 20.92 25.64 4.92
C GLU A 6 20.94 25.51 6.45
N ALA A 7 21.41 26.54 7.17
CA ALA A 7 21.41 26.51 8.64
C ALA A 7 19.99 26.63 9.20
N VAL A 8 19.11 27.39 8.55
CA VAL A 8 17.70 27.54 8.96
C VAL A 8 16.92 26.24 8.70
N ALA A 9 17.16 25.57 7.58
CA ALA A 9 16.54 24.29 7.26
C ALA A 9 16.96 23.19 8.27
N GLY A 10 18.26 23.08 8.56
CA GLY A 10 18.77 22.15 9.55
C GLY A 10 18.22 22.40 10.95
N ASP A 11 18.10 23.64 11.35
CA ASP A 11 17.49 24.03 12.64
C ASP A 11 16.00 23.68 12.70
N SER A 12 15.24 23.80 11.62
CA SER A 12 13.81 23.47 11.54
C SER A 12 13.56 21.96 11.70
N LEU A 13 14.32 21.12 10.98
CA LEU A 13 14.22 19.66 11.07
C LEU A 13 14.65 19.14 12.44
N ALA A 14 15.77 19.64 12.98
CA ALA A 14 16.26 19.28 14.30
C ALA A 14 15.24 19.68 15.38
N TRP A 15 14.61 20.84 15.23
CA TRP A 15 13.56 21.28 16.14
C TRP A 15 12.32 20.35 16.07
N LEU A 16 11.84 20.04 14.86
CA LEU A 16 10.68 19.13 14.68
C LEU A 16 10.97 17.75 15.28
N LEU A 17 12.15 17.19 14.99
CA LEU A 17 12.55 15.89 15.50
C LEU A 17 12.61 15.89 17.04
N SER A 18 13.23 16.89 17.67
CA SER A 18 13.33 16.98 19.12
C SER A 18 11.98 17.19 19.79
N THR A 19 11.13 18.03 19.20
CA THR A 19 9.79 18.34 19.72
C THR A 19 8.86 17.13 19.58
N ALA A 20 8.92 16.42 18.46
CA ALA A 20 8.05 15.28 18.17
C ALA A 20 8.15 14.15 19.19
N HIS A 21 9.28 13.97 19.89
CA HIS A 21 9.42 12.91 20.90
C HIS A 21 8.37 12.99 22.02
N HIS A 22 7.96 14.20 22.41
CA HIS A 22 7.06 14.42 23.54
C HIS A 22 5.66 14.89 23.13
N LEU A 23 5.42 15.11 21.83
CA LEU A 23 4.12 15.57 21.32
C LEU A 23 3.08 14.46 21.29
N PRO A 24 1.85 14.72 21.77
CA PRO A 24 0.71 13.90 21.45
C PRO A 24 0.54 13.77 19.92
N PRO A 25 0.15 12.59 19.41
CA PRO A 25 -0.02 12.39 17.95
C PRO A 25 -0.97 13.40 17.29
N ALA A 26 -2.04 13.79 17.97
CA ALA A 26 -3.00 14.78 17.45
C ALA A 26 -2.40 16.20 17.26
N GLU A 27 -1.29 16.52 17.91
CA GLU A 27 -0.60 17.81 17.82
C GLU A 27 0.47 17.82 16.73
N LEU A 28 0.73 16.69 16.07
CA LEU A 28 1.80 16.57 15.07
C LEU A 28 1.63 17.56 13.91
N ALA A 29 0.41 17.76 13.42
CA ALA A 29 0.14 18.71 12.34
C ALA A 29 0.51 20.14 12.71
N GLY A 30 0.29 20.54 13.96
CA GLY A 30 0.70 21.85 14.46
C GLY A 30 2.22 22.01 14.52
N ALA A 31 2.94 20.98 14.96
CA ALA A 31 4.40 20.98 14.98
C ALA A 31 5.00 21.02 13.56
N VAL A 32 4.41 20.29 12.61
CA VAL A 32 4.80 20.35 11.20
C VAL A 32 4.59 21.77 10.64
N ALA A 33 3.46 22.41 10.97
CA ALA A 33 3.18 23.77 10.56
C ALA A 33 4.20 24.76 11.15
N GLU A 34 4.58 24.62 12.41
CA GLU A 34 5.59 25.46 13.03
C GLU A 34 6.99 25.25 12.40
N ALA A 35 7.35 24.00 12.08
CA ALA A 35 8.59 23.69 11.37
C ALA A 35 8.62 24.36 9.98
N LEU A 36 7.51 24.32 9.25
CA LEU A 36 7.37 24.96 7.94
C LEU A 36 7.41 26.50 8.03
N ALA A 37 6.79 27.08 9.07
CA ALA A 37 6.88 28.54 9.27
C ALA A 37 8.33 29.02 9.47
N ARG A 38 9.21 28.20 10.08
CA ARG A 38 10.63 28.48 10.24
C ARG A 38 11.41 28.53 8.93
N VAL A 39 10.90 27.87 7.88
CA VAL A 39 11.50 27.88 6.53
C VAL A 39 10.75 28.81 5.55
N GLY A 40 9.92 29.70 6.06
CA GLY A 40 9.27 30.76 5.28
C GLY A 40 7.81 30.46 4.86
N ALA A 41 7.21 29.39 5.33
CA ALA A 41 5.80 29.13 5.02
C ALA A 41 4.89 30.16 5.71
N VAL A 42 3.97 30.73 4.96
CA VAL A 42 2.93 31.65 5.43
C VAL A 42 1.84 30.86 6.17
N SER A 43 1.44 29.73 5.56
CA SER A 43 0.50 28.77 6.17
C SER A 43 0.79 27.36 5.64
N SER A 44 0.33 26.35 6.37
CA SER A 44 0.42 24.96 5.92
C SER A 44 -0.67 24.10 6.52
N TYR A 45 -1.07 23.05 5.77
CA TYR A 45 -2.14 22.15 6.14
C TYR A 45 -1.75 20.72 5.74
N LEU A 46 -1.96 19.78 6.66
CA LEU A 46 -1.70 18.37 6.43
C LEU A 46 -3.00 17.64 6.10
N PHE A 47 -2.99 16.84 5.04
CA PHE A 47 -4.10 16.01 4.62
C PHE A 47 -3.65 14.56 4.51
N LEU A 48 -4.44 13.65 5.06
CA LEU A 48 -4.20 12.21 4.99
C LEU A 48 -5.16 11.55 4.00
N ALA A 49 -4.66 10.61 3.21
CA ALA A 49 -5.50 9.81 2.34
C ALA A 49 -6.38 8.89 3.16
N ASP A 50 -7.67 8.81 2.83
CA ASP A 50 -8.56 7.82 3.41
C ASP A 50 -8.13 6.38 3.00
N HIS A 51 -8.73 5.39 3.63
CA HIS A 51 -8.34 4.00 3.40
C HIS A 51 -8.64 3.51 1.97
N GLU A 52 -9.66 4.06 1.32
CA GLU A 52 -10.02 3.78 -0.08
C GLU A 52 -9.21 4.62 -1.09
N GLN A 53 -8.35 5.53 -0.60
CA GLN A 53 -7.57 6.47 -1.43
C GLN A 53 -8.45 7.27 -2.43
N VAL A 54 -9.67 7.59 -2.02
CA VAL A 54 -10.64 8.38 -2.80
C VAL A 54 -10.54 9.86 -2.43
N SER A 55 -10.23 10.16 -1.18
CA SER A 55 -10.18 11.52 -0.65
C SER A 55 -8.99 11.76 0.27
N LEU A 56 -8.58 13.01 0.35
CA LEU A 56 -7.58 13.53 1.26
C LEU A 56 -8.30 14.28 2.39
N GLN A 57 -8.21 13.74 3.61
CA GLN A 57 -8.89 14.25 4.80
C GLN A 57 -7.98 15.18 5.59
N PRO A 58 -8.45 16.32 6.10
CA PRO A 58 -7.64 17.21 6.90
C PRO A 58 -7.19 16.53 8.21
N PHE A 59 -5.91 16.73 8.57
CA PHE A 59 -5.35 16.26 9.81
C PHE A 59 -4.75 17.43 10.59
N GLY A 60 -5.30 17.72 11.75
CA GLY A 60 -4.90 18.82 12.62
C GLY A 60 -6.08 19.64 13.12
N PRO A 61 -5.82 20.81 13.74
CA PRO A 61 -6.88 21.67 14.25
C PRO A 61 -7.79 22.17 13.11
N PRO A 62 -9.09 22.38 13.40
CA PRO A 62 -10.01 22.92 12.41
C PRO A 62 -9.54 24.29 11.89
N ALA A 63 -9.51 24.46 10.57
CA ALA A 63 -9.23 25.71 9.90
C ALA A 63 -10.28 25.97 8.81
N GLU A 64 -10.43 27.22 8.35
CA GLU A 64 -11.38 27.55 7.30
C GLU A 64 -11.14 26.75 6.00
N GLU A 65 -9.89 26.37 5.74
CA GLU A 65 -9.48 25.54 4.60
C GLU A 65 -9.51 24.02 4.88
N SER A 66 -10.01 23.57 6.04
CA SER A 66 -10.08 22.17 6.45
C SER A 66 -11.18 21.38 5.75
N ARG A 67 -11.29 21.51 4.42
CA ARG A 67 -12.19 20.69 3.60
C ARG A 67 -11.41 19.52 2.99
N SER A 68 -12.06 18.38 2.83
CA SER A 68 -11.48 17.24 2.11
C SER A 68 -11.32 17.54 0.62
N PHE A 69 -10.34 16.94 -0.02
CA PHE A 69 -10.12 16.97 -1.47
C PHE A 69 -10.28 15.58 -2.04
N ARG A 70 -10.84 15.47 -3.23
CA ARG A 70 -10.82 14.20 -3.96
C ARG A 70 -9.41 13.93 -4.48
N VAL A 71 -9.01 12.66 -4.51
CA VAL A 71 -7.75 12.27 -5.14
C VAL A 71 -7.84 12.51 -6.65
N ASP A 72 -8.96 12.13 -7.28
CA ASP A 72 -9.12 12.37 -8.71
C ASP A 72 -9.63 13.77 -9.02
N GLY A 73 -9.05 14.36 -10.06
CA GLY A 73 -9.47 15.65 -10.59
C GLY A 73 -9.01 16.87 -9.80
N THR A 74 -8.14 16.72 -8.79
CA THR A 74 -7.59 17.84 -8.01
C THR A 74 -6.06 17.90 -8.10
N VAL A 75 -5.48 19.08 -7.87
CA VAL A 75 -4.01 19.22 -7.82
C VAL A 75 -3.43 18.52 -6.59
N ALA A 76 -4.10 18.59 -5.45
CA ALA A 76 -3.75 17.86 -4.24
C ALA A 76 -3.68 16.33 -4.50
N GLY A 77 -4.72 15.80 -5.13
CA GLY A 77 -4.79 14.39 -5.48
C GLY A 77 -3.76 13.99 -6.54
N ARG A 78 -3.41 14.88 -7.48
CA ARG A 78 -2.33 14.64 -8.43
C ARG A 78 -0.98 14.52 -7.71
N ALA A 79 -0.70 15.41 -6.75
CA ALA A 79 0.52 15.34 -5.94
C ALA A 79 0.60 14.01 -5.17
N PHE A 80 -0.51 13.56 -4.58
CA PHE A 80 -0.62 12.27 -3.91
C PHE A 80 -0.41 11.08 -4.87
N ALA A 81 -1.14 11.07 -5.99
CA ALA A 81 -1.17 9.94 -6.91
C ALA A 81 0.17 9.72 -7.64
N LEU A 82 0.85 10.80 -8.01
CA LEU A 82 2.10 10.75 -8.77
C LEU A 82 3.35 10.91 -7.89
N GLU A 83 3.17 11.07 -6.57
CA GLU A 83 4.26 11.24 -5.60
C GLU A 83 5.22 12.39 -5.98
N MET A 84 4.67 13.47 -6.50
CA MET A 84 5.44 14.62 -6.98
C MET A 84 4.87 15.94 -6.47
N THR A 85 5.75 16.90 -6.17
CA THR A 85 5.36 18.25 -5.79
C THR A 85 4.63 18.95 -6.93
N CYS A 86 3.44 19.48 -6.66
CA CYS A 86 2.65 20.26 -7.60
C CYS A 86 2.50 21.70 -7.10
N THR A 87 2.63 22.66 -8.01
CA THR A 87 2.61 24.10 -7.71
C THR A 87 1.35 24.76 -8.27
N VAL A 88 0.71 25.63 -7.49
CA VAL A 88 -0.45 26.42 -7.91
C VAL A 88 -0.24 27.88 -7.49
N SER A 89 -0.44 28.81 -8.40
CA SER A 89 -0.48 30.24 -8.07
C SER A 89 -1.77 30.57 -7.31
N THR A 90 -1.66 31.39 -6.28
CA THR A 90 -2.77 31.91 -5.47
C THR A 90 -2.77 33.43 -5.48
N ASP A 91 -3.82 34.07 -4.99
CA ASP A 91 -3.92 35.54 -4.92
C ASP A 91 -2.82 36.15 -4.02
N CYS A 92 -2.28 35.38 -3.07
CA CYS A 92 -1.31 35.84 -2.06
C CYS A 92 0.10 35.25 -2.25
N GLY A 93 0.35 34.48 -3.31
CA GLY A 93 1.64 33.82 -3.52
C GLY A 93 1.52 32.50 -4.28
N VAL A 94 2.17 31.47 -3.77
CA VAL A 94 2.23 30.15 -4.40
C VAL A 94 1.92 29.08 -3.37
N ARG A 95 1.03 28.14 -3.70
CA ARG A 95 0.78 26.93 -2.93
C ARG A 95 1.55 25.75 -3.52
N LEU A 96 2.36 25.12 -2.71
CA LEU A 96 2.96 23.82 -3.00
C LEU A 96 2.07 22.72 -2.42
N TRP A 97 1.77 21.70 -3.22
CA TRP A 97 1.20 20.44 -2.78
C TRP A 97 2.32 19.41 -2.79
N VAL A 98 2.79 19.05 -1.60
CA VAL A 98 3.96 18.19 -1.42
C VAL A 98 3.48 16.82 -0.92
N PRO A 99 3.85 15.71 -1.57
CA PRO A 99 3.46 14.39 -1.12
C PRO A 99 4.10 14.04 0.24
N VAL A 100 3.29 13.47 1.12
CA VAL A 100 3.73 12.95 2.43
C VAL A 100 3.89 11.45 2.28
N VAL A 101 5.14 11.01 2.08
CA VAL A 101 5.49 9.65 1.71
C VAL A 101 6.59 9.13 2.64
N ASP A 102 6.41 7.93 3.20
CA ASP A 102 7.44 7.19 3.93
C ASP A 102 7.92 6.02 3.06
N GLY A 103 9.14 6.15 2.53
CA GLY A 103 9.60 5.24 1.47
C GLY A 103 8.73 5.38 0.22
N THR A 104 7.79 4.46 0.03
CA THR A 104 6.76 4.50 -1.00
C THR A 104 5.34 4.48 -0.43
N ALA A 105 5.20 4.45 0.90
CA ALA A 105 3.91 4.50 1.56
C ALA A 105 3.31 5.91 1.45
N ARG A 106 2.29 6.06 0.62
CA ARG A 106 1.58 7.31 0.41
C ARG A 106 0.61 7.57 1.56
N LEU A 107 0.95 8.49 2.43
CA LEU A 107 0.11 8.82 3.59
C LEU A 107 -0.85 9.97 3.31
N GLY A 108 -0.43 10.92 2.46
CA GLY A 108 -1.21 12.11 2.17
C GLY A 108 -0.44 13.20 1.45
N VAL A 109 -0.82 14.45 1.69
CA VAL A 109 -0.15 15.63 1.14
C VAL A 109 -0.06 16.76 2.16
N LEU A 110 0.97 17.60 2.02
CA LEU A 110 1.08 18.91 2.66
C LEU A 110 0.71 20.00 1.65
N ALA A 111 -0.20 20.90 2.01
CA ALA A 111 -0.41 22.16 1.34
C ALA A 111 0.46 23.22 2.06
N VAL A 112 1.36 23.87 1.36
CA VAL A 112 2.27 24.88 1.92
C VAL A 112 2.16 26.17 1.10
N ASP A 113 1.74 27.24 1.74
CA ASP A 113 1.66 28.57 1.13
C ASP A 113 2.96 29.32 1.35
N LEU A 114 3.56 29.80 0.27
CA LEU A 114 4.80 30.54 0.25
C LEU A 114 4.62 31.87 -0.48
N THR A 115 5.48 32.84 -0.21
CA THR A 115 5.61 34.00 -1.08
C THR A 115 6.12 33.56 -2.47
N ALA A 116 5.95 34.38 -3.49
CA ALA A 116 6.46 34.06 -4.82
C ALA A 116 8.00 33.95 -4.84
N GLU A 117 8.69 34.70 -3.98
CA GLU A 117 10.14 34.69 -3.83
C GLU A 117 10.61 33.36 -3.18
N ASP A 118 10.03 32.97 -2.04
CA ASP A 118 10.37 31.73 -1.34
C ASP A 118 10.03 30.49 -2.15
N ALA A 119 8.92 30.50 -2.88
CA ALA A 119 8.53 29.42 -3.77
C ALA A 119 9.47 29.24 -4.97
N GLY A 120 10.16 30.28 -5.39
CA GLY A 120 11.21 30.24 -6.42
C GLY A 120 12.57 29.76 -5.92
N ASP A 121 12.79 29.72 -4.59
CA ASP A 121 14.05 29.29 -4.01
C ASP A 121 14.09 27.74 -3.88
N ALA A 122 15.05 27.14 -4.59
CA ALA A 122 15.24 25.69 -4.59
C ALA A 122 15.61 25.12 -3.21
N GLN A 123 16.20 25.93 -2.32
CA GLN A 123 16.53 25.50 -0.96
C GLN A 123 15.29 25.44 -0.09
N THR A 124 14.42 26.43 -0.19
CA THR A 124 13.12 26.44 0.49
C THR A 124 12.27 25.25 0.06
N GLN A 125 12.17 24.96 -1.24
CA GLN A 125 11.45 23.78 -1.75
C GLN A 125 12.00 22.47 -1.16
N ARG A 126 13.34 22.27 -1.20
CA ARG A 126 13.98 21.08 -0.59
C ARG A 126 13.69 20.97 0.91
N SER A 127 13.70 22.09 1.63
CA SER A 127 13.40 22.10 3.07
C SER A 127 11.96 21.68 3.36
N VAL A 128 11.01 22.14 2.55
CA VAL A 128 9.60 21.75 2.63
C VAL A 128 9.45 20.24 2.37
N GLU A 129 10.10 19.71 1.35
CA GLU A 129 10.09 18.28 1.03
C GLU A 129 10.71 17.43 2.14
N GLN A 130 11.78 17.88 2.76
CA GLN A 130 12.42 17.21 3.91
C GLN A 130 11.49 17.20 5.14
N VAL A 131 10.79 18.30 5.42
CA VAL A 131 9.78 18.36 6.50
C VAL A 131 8.63 17.41 6.18
N ALA A 132 8.17 17.32 4.92
CA ALA A 132 7.13 16.38 4.52
C ALA A 132 7.56 14.92 4.73
N SER A 133 8.78 14.55 4.37
CA SER A 133 9.34 13.21 4.60
C SER A 133 9.46 12.88 6.08
N LEU A 134 9.94 13.82 6.90
CA LEU A 134 10.00 13.63 8.35
C LEU A 134 8.59 13.51 8.96
N ALA A 135 7.63 14.31 8.50
CA ALA A 135 6.25 14.22 8.93
C ALA A 135 5.64 12.84 8.62
N ALA A 136 5.96 12.26 7.46
CA ALA A 136 5.53 10.92 7.09
C ALA A 136 6.04 9.86 8.08
N GLN A 137 7.34 9.86 8.38
CA GLN A 137 7.94 8.94 9.37
C GLN A 137 7.32 9.10 10.77
N LEU A 138 7.08 10.35 11.18
CA LEU A 138 6.45 10.64 12.47
C LEU A 138 5.00 10.17 12.51
N LEU A 139 4.24 10.31 11.42
CA LEU A 139 2.87 9.79 11.31
C LEU A 139 2.86 8.27 11.49
N VAL A 140 3.72 7.53 10.77
CA VAL A 140 3.83 6.07 10.89
C VAL A 140 4.18 5.67 12.31
N THR A 141 5.24 6.26 12.90
CA THR A 141 5.71 5.90 14.23
C THR A 141 4.65 6.20 15.31
N LYS A 142 3.93 7.33 15.18
CA LYS A 142 2.91 7.71 16.16
C LYS A 142 1.60 6.95 16.03
N ASN A 143 1.32 6.40 14.83
CA ASN A 143 0.15 5.56 14.60
C ASN A 143 0.22 4.23 15.38
N GLU A 144 1.43 3.75 15.73
CA GLU A 144 1.62 2.51 16.49
C GLU A 144 0.98 2.50 17.89
N TYR A 145 0.72 3.68 18.47
CA TYR A 145 0.18 3.82 19.82
C TYR A 145 -0.94 4.85 19.95
N SER A 146 -1.55 5.25 18.84
CA SER A 146 -2.61 6.27 18.84
C SER A 146 -3.58 6.07 17.68
N ASP A 147 -4.85 6.24 17.94
CA ASP A 147 -5.91 6.19 16.94
C ASP A 147 -6.06 7.49 16.13
N ALA A 148 -5.27 8.55 16.41
CA ALA A 148 -5.47 9.86 15.81
C ALA A 148 -5.35 9.86 14.29
N VAL A 149 -4.35 9.15 13.75
CA VAL A 149 -4.12 9.01 12.31
C VAL A 149 -5.20 8.13 11.70
N GLU A 150 -5.51 6.99 12.34
CA GLU A 150 -6.57 6.09 11.89
C GLU A 150 -7.92 6.79 11.81
N LEU A 151 -8.32 7.52 12.85
CA LEU A 151 -9.58 8.26 12.89
C LEU A 151 -9.65 9.34 11.81
N ALA A 152 -8.55 10.03 11.53
CA ALA A 152 -8.50 11.04 10.47
C ALA A 152 -8.62 10.43 9.06
N ARG A 153 -8.16 9.21 8.86
CA ARG A 153 -8.24 8.48 7.58
C ARG A 153 -9.59 7.80 7.34
N ARG A 154 -10.45 7.73 8.36
CA ARG A 154 -11.78 7.11 8.24
C ARG A 154 -12.80 8.12 7.72
N ASN A 155 -13.41 7.83 6.61
CA ASN A 155 -14.53 8.59 6.07
C ASN A 155 -15.89 7.95 6.43
N ARG A 156 -15.92 6.71 6.92
CA ARG A 156 -17.11 5.97 7.39
C ARG A 156 -16.76 4.95 8.49
N LYS A 157 -17.76 4.33 9.08
CA LYS A 157 -17.59 3.28 10.09
C LYS A 157 -16.96 2.04 9.48
N MET A 158 -16.07 1.42 10.22
CA MET A 158 -15.39 0.17 9.86
C MET A 158 -16.07 -1.01 10.55
N SER A 159 -16.19 -2.15 9.87
CA SER A 159 -16.66 -3.40 10.45
C SER A 159 -15.62 -4.00 11.38
N LEU A 160 -16.01 -4.90 12.28
CA LEU A 160 -15.06 -5.63 13.13
C LEU A 160 -14.08 -6.47 12.30
N ALA A 161 -14.56 -7.09 11.23
CA ALA A 161 -13.73 -7.88 10.32
C ALA A 161 -12.64 -7.02 9.66
N ALA A 162 -13.01 -5.85 9.12
CA ALA A 162 -12.07 -4.92 8.54
C ALA A 162 -11.05 -4.37 9.56
N GLU A 163 -11.48 -4.15 10.80
CA GLU A 163 -10.59 -3.72 11.89
C GLU A 163 -9.53 -4.79 12.19
N LEU A 164 -9.94 -6.05 12.32
CA LEU A 164 -9.02 -7.18 12.53
C LEU A 164 -8.03 -7.29 11.38
N GLN A 165 -8.51 -7.23 10.15
CA GLN A 165 -7.69 -7.38 8.95
C GLN A 165 -6.64 -6.27 8.83
N ARG A 166 -7.04 -5.01 9.01
CA ARG A 166 -6.09 -3.88 8.98
C ARG A 166 -5.01 -3.97 10.04
N GLY A 167 -5.32 -4.49 11.22
CA GLY A 167 -4.35 -4.70 12.29
C GLY A 167 -3.27 -5.72 11.95
N THR A 168 -3.44 -6.52 10.93
CA THR A 168 -2.48 -7.56 10.51
C THR A 168 -1.80 -7.31 9.17
N LEU A 169 -2.37 -6.46 8.32
CA LEU A 169 -1.76 -6.11 7.04
C LEU A 169 -0.37 -5.49 7.22
N PRO A 170 0.59 -5.80 6.33
CA PRO A 170 1.84 -5.07 6.27
C PRO A 170 1.60 -3.65 5.74
N PRO A 171 2.59 -2.76 5.77
CA PRO A 171 2.52 -1.51 5.02
C PRO A 171 2.10 -1.77 3.57
N MET A 172 1.25 -0.90 2.99
CA MET A 172 0.72 -1.10 1.64
C MET A 172 1.81 -1.07 0.56
N THR A 173 2.98 -0.53 0.88
CA THR A 173 4.10 -0.43 -0.06
C THR A 173 5.44 -0.61 0.63
N LEU A 174 6.41 -1.12 -0.13
CA LEU A 174 7.82 -1.20 0.21
C LEU A 174 8.65 -0.83 -1.02
N ALA A 175 9.70 -0.05 -0.88
CA ALA A 175 10.70 0.10 -1.94
C ALA A 175 12.12 0.07 -1.38
N THR A 176 12.95 -0.65 -2.11
CA THR A 176 14.40 -0.67 -1.95
C THR A 176 15.05 -0.49 -3.33
N SER A 177 16.38 -0.49 -3.39
CA SER A 177 17.09 -0.50 -4.66
C SER A 177 16.89 -1.78 -5.48
N GLN A 178 16.47 -2.89 -4.84
CA GLN A 178 16.39 -4.22 -5.46
C GLN A 178 14.94 -4.68 -5.70
N VAL A 179 13.98 -4.16 -4.96
CA VAL A 179 12.59 -4.60 -5.06
C VAL A 179 11.62 -3.49 -4.65
N MET A 180 10.47 -3.47 -5.30
CA MET A 180 9.32 -2.68 -4.88
C MET A 180 8.09 -3.58 -4.74
N VAL A 181 7.31 -3.36 -3.70
CA VAL A 181 6.03 -4.03 -3.46
C VAL A 181 4.95 -2.97 -3.31
N ALA A 182 3.82 -3.17 -3.96
CA ALA A 182 2.61 -2.42 -3.70
C ALA A 182 1.45 -3.39 -3.50
N GLY A 183 0.67 -3.21 -2.44
CA GLY A 183 -0.53 -3.96 -2.15
C GLY A 183 -1.76 -3.07 -2.09
N ILE A 184 -2.92 -3.62 -2.42
CA ILE A 184 -4.21 -2.97 -2.25
C ILE A 184 -5.26 -4.00 -1.91
N LEU A 185 -6.23 -3.59 -1.08
CA LEU A 185 -7.35 -4.42 -0.65
C LEU A 185 -8.60 -3.57 -0.52
N GLU A 186 -9.67 -4.01 -1.19
CA GLU A 186 -11.01 -3.40 -1.18
C GLU A 186 -12.10 -4.46 -1.04
N PRO A 187 -13.21 -4.13 -0.35
CA PRO A 187 -13.56 -2.86 0.28
C PRO A 187 -12.80 -2.59 1.59
N ALA A 188 -12.37 -1.35 1.80
CA ALA A 188 -11.53 -1.00 2.94
C ALA A 188 -12.25 -1.00 4.31
N TYR A 189 -13.59 -0.98 4.33
CA TYR A 189 -14.40 -0.80 5.55
C TYR A 189 -15.33 -1.96 5.88
N GLU A 190 -15.56 -2.87 4.95
CA GLU A 190 -16.56 -3.96 5.06
C GLU A 190 -16.00 -5.31 4.64
N VAL A 191 -14.78 -5.56 4.94
CA VAL A 191 -14.08 -6.72 4.45
C VAL A 191 -14.37 -7.97 5.16
N ALA A 192 -13.97 -9.07 4.50
CA ALA A 192 -14.08 -10.34 5.08
C ALA A 192 -12.93 -11.33 4.91
N GLY A 193 -12.68 -11.85 3.72
CA GLY A 193 -11.91 -13.06 3.55
C GLY A 193 -10.46 -12.87 3.11
N ASP A 194 -10.21 -11.81 2.37
CA ASP A 194 -8.92 -11.59 1.75
C ASP A 194 -7.87 -11.01 2.70
N THR A 195 -6.62 -11.37 2.49
CA THR A 195 -5.47 -10.68 3.11
C THR A 195 -4.19 -10.93 2.30
N PHE A 196 -3.18 -10.12 2.51
CA PHE A 196 -1.86 -10.34 1.95
C PHE A 196 -0.77 -10.08 2.98
N ASP A 197 0.43 -10.60 2.71
CA ASP A 197 1.61 -10.36 3.52
C ASP A 197 2.85 -10.26 2.65
N TYR A 198 3.82 -9.50 3.12
CA TYR A 198 5.18 -9.56 2.62
C TYR A 198 6.19 -9.30 3.72
N ALA A 199 7.42 -9.73 3.52
CA ALA A 199 8.56 -9.37 4.35
C ALA A 199 9.85 -9.47 3.56
N LEU A 200 10.66 -8.44 3.64
CA LEU A 200 12.02 -8.44 3.10
C LEU A 200 13.00 -8.83 4.22
N ASN A 201 13.69 -9.92 4.04
CA ASN A 201 14.71 -10.42 4.97
C ASN A 201 16.04 -10.58 4.22
N SER A 202 16.98 -9.66 4.45
CA SER A 202 18.23 -9.58 3.66
C SER A 202 17.92 -9.52 2.16
N ASP A 203 18.33 -10.53 1.40
CA ASP A 203 18.18 -10.60 -0.05
C ASP A 203 16.97 -11.46 -0.48
N VAL A 204 16.03 -11.74 0.42
CA VAL A 204 14.86 -12.58 0.14
C VAL A 204 13.58 -11.81 0.45
N LEU A 205 12.75 -11.59 -0.57
CA LEU A 205 11.40 -11.09 -0.40
C LEU A 205 10.44 -12.26 -0.28
N HIS A 206 9.77 -12.39 0.85
CA HIS A 206 8.60 -13.27 1.01
C HIS A 206 7.33 -12.50 0.64
N VAL A 207 6.41 -13.16 -0.04
CA VAL A 207 5.10 -12.61 -0.41
C VAL A 207 4.03 -13.68 -0.25
N ALA A 208 2.83 -13.27 0.14
CA ALA A 208 1.66 -14.13 0.23
C ALA A 208 0.39 -13.34 -0.08
N ILE A 209 -0.58 -14.00 -0.71
CA ILE A 209 -1.94 -13.56 -0.86
C ILE A 209 -2.85 -14.72 -0.43
N ILE A 210 -3.90 -14.42 0.30
CA ILE A 210 -4.78 -15.40 0.94
C ILE A 210 -6.21 -14.94 0.72
N ASP A 211 -7.08 -15.86 0.35
CA ASP A 211 -8.50 -15.64 0.18
C ASP A 211 -9.26 -16.79 0.87
N SER A 212 -10.05 -16.48 1.87
CA SER A 212 -10.83 -17.45 2.62
C SER A 212 -12.27 -17.46 2.19
N VAL A 213 -12.87 -18.64 2.17
CA VAL A 213 -14.27 -18.82 1.80
C VAL A 213 -15.20 -18.03 2.72
N GLY A 214 -16.07 -17.23 2.11
CA GLY A 214 -17.08 -16.43 2.81
C GLY A 214 -16.67 -14.95 2.93
N HIS A 215 -17.58 -14.16 3.44
CA HIS A 215 -17.45 -12.68 3.51
C HIS A 215 -17.92 -12.14 4.87
N ASP A 216 -17.69 -12.89 5.95
CA ASP A 216 -18.10 -12.53 7.30
C ASP A 216 -16.92 -12.54 8.29
N LEU A 217 -17.22 -12.35 9.57
CA LEU A 217 -16.20 -12.37 10.62
C LEU A 217 -15.47 -13.71 10.70
N GLU A 218 -16.15 -14.83 10.38
CA GLU A 218 -15.53 -16.16 10.42
C GLU A 218 -14.47 -16.30 9.35
N SER A 219 -14.74 -15.84 8.12
CA SER A 219 -13.75 -15.82 7.03
C SER A 219 -12.52 -14.96 7.38
N SER A 220 -12.73 -13.82 8.04
CA SER A 220 -11.60 -13.01 8.57
C SER A 220 -10.75 -13.79 9.57
N VAL A 221 -11.35 -14.57 10.47
CA VAL A 221 -10.60 -15.39 11.44
C VAL A 221 -9.81 -16.48 10.73
N VAL A 222 -10.40 -17.09 9.69
CA VAL A 222 -9.73 -18.10 8.85
C VAL A 222 -8.49 -17.52 8.18
N SER A 223 -8.65 -16.40 7.47
CA SER A 223 -7.54 -15.75 6.79
C SER A 223 -6.43 -15.30 7.75
N HIS A 224 -6.79 -14.81 8.94
CA HIS A 224 -5.82 -14.44 9.98
C HIS A 224 -5.07 -15.63 10.55
N LEU A 225 -5.72 -16.78 10.72
CA LEU A 225 -5.06 -18.00 11.19
C LEU A 225 -4.04 -18.49 10.16
N VAL A 226 -4.42 -18.54 8.89
CA VAL A 226 -3.52 -18.89 7.78
C VAL A 226 -2.36 -17.89 7.72
N HIS A 227 -2.64 -16.59 7.71
CA HIS A 227 -1.65 -15.51 7.71
C HIS A 227 -0.65 -15.67 8.88
N GLY A 228 -1.16 -15.87 10.10
CA GLY A 228 -0.33 -16.09 11.28
C GLY A 228 0.55 -17.32 11.17
N SER A 229 0.03 -18.41 10.58
CA SER A 229 0.79 -19.66 10.33
C SER A 229 1.91 -19.45 9.32
N LEU A 230 1.63 -18.74 8.20
CA LEU A 230 2.65 -18.39 7.19
C LEU A 230 3.77 -17.54 7.81
N ARG A 231 3.42 -16.48 8.56
CA ARG A 231 4.41 -15.63 9.27
C ARG A 231 5.25 -16.42 10.28
N ASN A 232 4.60 -17.27 11.07
CA ASN A 232 5.30 -18.10 12.05
C ASN A 232 6.26 -19.08 11.38
N SER A 233 5.84 -19.76 10.33
CA SER A 233 6.66 -20.71 9.57
C SER A 233 7.86 -20.02 8.94
N ARG A 234 7.67 -18.86 8.29
CA ARG A 234 8.74 -18.02 7.75
C ARG A 234 9.77 -17.64 8.82
N ARG A 235 9.31 -17.13 9.98
CA ARG A 235 10.18 -16.73 11.09
C ARG A 235 10.95 -17.88 11.73
N ASN A 236 10.48 -19.12 11.54
CA ASN A 236 11.15 -20.34 11.95
C ASN A 236 12.01 -20.99 10.85
N GLY A 237 12.19 -20.31 9.69
CA GLY A 237 13.04 -20.77 8.61
C GLY A 237 12.54 -22.05 7.92
N ARG A 238 11.21 -22.24 7.86
CA ARG A 238 10.59 -23.38 7.19
C ARG A 238 10.62 -23.20 5.67
N ASP A 239 10.80 -24.31 4.93
CA ASP A 239 10.65 -24.32 3.49
C ASP A 239 9.18 -24.25 3.06
N LEU A 240 8.91 -23.95 1.79
CA LEU A 240 7.55 -23.76 1.28
C LEU A 240 6.64 -24.98 1.46
N PRO A 241 7.08 -26.24 1.26
CA PRO A 241 6.32 -27.43 1.59
C PRO A 241 5.90 -27.51 3.07
N GLU A 242 6.82 -27.27 3.99
CA GLU A 242 6.49 -27.25 5.43
C GLU A 242 5.54 -26.11 5.78
N VAL A 243 5.69 -24.93 5.16
CA VAL A 243 4.78 -23.79 5.35
C VAL A 243 3.33 -24.19 5.02
N TYR A 244 3.10 -24.83 3.86
CA TYR A 244 1.78 -25.36 3.48
C TYR A 244 1.23 -26.33 4.49
N VAL A 245 2.02 -27.34 4.86
CA VAL A 245 1.58 -28.37 5.84
C VAL A 245 1.19 -27.74 7.16
N ARG A 246 1.99 -26.80 7.68
CA ARG A 246 1.71 -26.12 8.95
C ARG A 246 0.46 -25.25 8.90
N ALA A 247 0.23 -24.54 7.79
CA ALA A 247 -0.98 -23.75 7.60
C ALA A 247 -2.23 -24.66 7.58
N ASN A 248 -2.14 -25.79 6.88
CA ASN A 248 -3.20 -26.77 6.81
C ASN A 248 -3.48 -27.41 8.18
N GLU A 249 -2.45 -27.80 8.94
CA GLU A 249 -2.59 -28.32 10.31
C GLU A 249 -3.24 -27.31 11.25
N ALA A 250 -2.82 -26.03 11.15
CA ALA A 250 -3.37 -24.96 11.98
C ALA A 250 -4.88 -24.80 11.72
N LEU A 251 -5.29 -24.73 10.45
CA LEU A 251 -6.68 -24.55 10.08
C LEU A 251 -7.55 -25.73 10.50
N THR A 252 -7.15 -26.96 10.19
CA THR A 252 -7.90 -28.17 10.50
C THR A 252 -7.95 -28.50 12.00
N THR A 253 -7.02 -27.96 12.79
CA THR A 253 -7.03 -28.10 14.27
C THR A 253 -8.07 -27.18 14.91
N VAL A 254 -8.22 -25.96 14.40
CA VAL A 254 -9.13 -24.94 14.97
C VAL A 254 -10.55 -25.14 14.48
N PHE A 255 -10.72 -25.34 13.19
CA PHE A 255 -12.04 -25.51 12.56
C PHE A 255 -12.33 -26.99 12.31
N ARG A 256 -13.49 -27.45 12.81
CA ARG A 256 -13.94 -28.85 12.71
C ARG A 256 -14.79 -29.12 11.48
N GLU A 257 -15.37 -28.08 10.91
CA GLU A 257 -16.17 -28.13 9.70
C GLU A 257 -15.28 -27.91 8.47
N LEU A 258 -15.81 -28.16 7.28
CA LEU A 258 -15.09 -28.00 6.02
C LEU A 258 -14.85 -26.50 5.75
N THR A 259 -13.76 -25.99 6.31
CA THR A 259 -13.33 -24.60 6.17
C THR A 259 -12.00 -24.59 5.43
N PHE A 260 -11.86 -23.74 4.42
CA PHE A 260 -10.64 -23.67 3.63
C PHE A 260 -10.34 -22.25 3.19
N ALA A 261 -9.10 -22.02 2.78
CA ALA A 261 -8.65 -20.79 2.14
C ALA A 261 -7.81 -21.13 0.93
N THR A 262 -7.97 -20.33 -0.13
CA THR A 262 -7.00 -20.33 -1.22
C THR A 262 -5.83 -19.42 -0.86
N ALA A 263 -4.63 -19.73 -1.35
CA ALA A 263 -3.45 -18.90 -1.12
C ALA A 263 -2.38 -19.12 -2.19
N ALA A 264 -1.68 -18.06 -2.56
CA ALA A 264 -0.39 -18.13 -3.22
C ALA A 264 0.67 -17.49 -2.31
N PHE A 265 1.71 -18.24 -1.99
CA PHE A 265 2.79 -17.74 -1.14
C PHE A 265 4.14 -18.28 -1.58
N GLY A 266 5.17 -17.45 -1.47
CA GLY A 266 6.50 -17.79 -1.98
C GLY A 266 7.56 -16.80 -1.54
N HIS A 267 8.71 -16.93 -2.16
CA HIS A 267 9.81 -16.01 -1.96
C HIS A 267 10.58 -15.76 -3.27
N LEU A 268 11.05 -14.54 -3.41
CA LEU A 268 11.91 -14.06 -4.47
C LEU A 268 13.32 -13.86 -3.89
N ASP A 269 14.28 -14.61 -4.40
CA ASP A 269 15.70 -14.39 -4.13
C ASP A 269 16.18 -13.22 -5.00
N LEU A 270 16.54 -12.11 -4.36
CA LEU A 270 16.91 -10.86 -5.04
C LEU A 270 18.30 -10.91 -5.67
N SER A 271 19.10 -11.92 -5.32
CA SER A 271 20.43 -12.11 -5.92
C SER A 271 20.37 -12.84 -7.26
N SER A 272 19.41 -13.73 -7.42
CA SER A 272 19.26 -14.60 -8.60
C SER A 272 18.04 -14.27 -9.46
N GLY A 273 17.04 -13.53 -8.91
CA GLY A 273 15.74 -13.33 -9.55
C GLY A 273 14.83 -14.57 -9.49
N LEU A 274 15.23 -15.62 -8.76
CA LEU A 274 14.42 -16.84 -8.65
C LEU A 274 13.22 -16.60 -7.72
N PHE A 275 12.02 -16.71 -8.28
CA PHE A 275 10.76 -16.73 -7.55
C PHE A 275 10.28 -18.17 -7.40
N SER A 276 10.17 -18.64 -6.15
CA SER A 276 9.66 -19.97 -5.81
C SER A 276 8.36 -19.82 -5.01
N TRP A 277 7.29 -20.54 -5.40
CA TRP A 277 5.99 -20.40 -4.72
C TRP A 277 5.17 -21.68 -4.70
N VAL A 278 4.22 -21.73 -3.77
CA VAL A 278 3.14 -22.72 -3.71
C VAL A 278 1.82 -22.00 -4.02
N SER A 279 1.00 -22.58 -4.91
CA SER A 279 -0.38 -22.16 -5.16
C SER A 279 -1.34 -23.17 -4.57
N ALA A 280 -2.00 -22.81 -3.49
CA ALA A 280 -3.02 -23.61 -2.81
C ALA A 280 -4.42 -23.25 -3.32
N GLY A 281 -4.74 -23.70 -4.54
CA GLY A 281 -6.04 -23.43 -5.17
C GLY A 281 -6.26 -21.97 -5.60
N HIS A 282 -5.20 -21.18 -5.65
CA HIS A 282 -5.25 -19.73 -5.92
C HIS A 282 -4.90 -19.43 -7.39
N PRO A 283 -5.43 -18.32 -7.98
CA PRO A 283 -5.06 -17.90 -9.33
C PRO A 283 -3.54 -17.79 -9.54
N PRO A 284 -3.03 -18.15 -10.73
CA PRO A 284 -1.60 -18.01 -11.01
C PRO A 284 -1.18 -16.54 -11.06
N PRO A 285 0.05 -16.20 -10.62
CA PRO A 285 0.57 -14.85 -10.75
C PRO A 285 0.69 -14.43 -12.22
N LEU A 286 0.41 -13.16 -12.54
CA LEU A 286 0.66 -12.58 -13.85
C LEU A 286 2.11 -12.08 -13.94
N VAL A 287 2.79 -12.46 -15.00
CA VAL A 287 4.15 -11.99 -15.30
C VAL A 287 4.09 -10.78 -16.21
N VAL A 288 4.73 -9.69 -15.78
CA VAL A 288 4.83 -8.45 -16.55
C VAL A 288 6.28 -8.22 -16.95
N ARG A 289 6.52 -8.03 -18.24
CA ARG A 289 7.85 -7.75 -18.80
C ARG A 289 7.77 -6.58 -19.77
N GLY A 290 8.66 -5.59 -19.61
CA GLY A 290 8.67 -4.39 -20.44
C GLY A 290 7.35 -3.61 -20.38
N GLY A 291 6.68 -3.58 -19.21
CA GLY A 291 5.41 -2.89 -19.00
C GLY A 291 4.19 -3.58 -19.62
N LYS A 292 4.31 -4.83 -20.05
CA LYS A 292 3.20 -5.62 -20.62
C LYS A 292 3.06 -6.95 -19.90
N VAL A 293 1.82 -7.36 -19.68
CA VAL A 293 1.55 -8.73 -19.23
C VAL A 293 1.90 -9.69 -20.37
N VAL A 294 2.79 -10.64 -20.10
CA VAL A 294 3.26 -11.60 -21.11
C VAL A 294 2.54 -12.94 -21.00
N HIS A 295 2.30 -13.42 -19.77
CA HIS A 295 1.56 -14.67 -19.51
C HIS A 295 1.21 -14.78 -18.01
N GLU A 296 0.32 -15.72 -17.67
CA GLU A 296 0.23 -16.28 -16.33
C GLU A 296 1.44 -17.17 -16.06
N ALA A 297 1.98 -17.14 -14.85
CA ALA A 297 3.09 -18.03 -14.48
C ALA A 297 2.63 -19.49 -14.54
N ASP A 298 3.42 -20.36 -15.19
CA ASP A 298 3.15 -21.79 -15.23
C ASP A 298 3.06 -22.33 -13.81
N THR A 299 1.86 -22.71 -13.38
CA THR A 299 1.56 -23.06 -12.00
C THR A 299 0.91 -24.44 -11.91
N VAL A 300 1.50 -25.31 -11.10
CA VAL A 300 0.85 -26.57 -10.69
C VAL A 300 0.23 -26.32 -9.33
N PRO A 301 -1.12 -26.23 -9.24
CA PRO A 301 -1.78 -25.96 -7.97
C PRO A 301 -1.83 -27.20 -7.10
N VAL A 302 -1.88 -26.97 -5.78
CA VAL A 302 -2.26 -27.97 -4.78
C VAL A 302 -3.63 -27.63 -4.20
N LEU A 303 -4.20 -28.50 -3.38
CA LEU A 303 -5.50 -28.26 -2.75
C LEU A 303 -5.44 -27.00 -1.87
N PRO A 304 -6.56 -26.24 -1.77
CA PRO A 304 -6.68 -25.17 -0.80
C PRO A 304 -6.29 -25.58 0.62
N ILE A 305 -5.78 -24.65 1.40
CA ILE A 305 -5.42 -24.85 2.81
C ILE A 305 -6.71 -25.21 3.58
N GLY A 306 -6.70 -26.31 4.34
CA GLY A 306 -7.88 -26.86 5.00
C GLY A 306 -8.49 -28.09 4.29
N LEU A 307 -8.19 -28.28 3.01
CA LEU A 307 -8.60 -29.45 2.22
C LEU A 307 -7.42 -30.44 2.08
N SER A 308 -6.95 -31.00 3.14
CA SER A 308 -5.71 -31.76 3.23
C SER A 308 -5.61 -32.99 2.33
N GLY A 309 -4.38 -33.40 2.00
CA GLY A 309 -4.01 -34.71 1.47
C GLY A 309 -3.02 -34.72 0.30
N ALA A 310 -2.63 -33.60 -0.29
CA ALA A 310 -1.62 -33.54 -1.34
C ALA A 310 -0.28 -33.04 -0.80
N GLU A 311 0.81 -33.63 -1.31
CA GLU A 311 2.15 -33.08 -1.09
C GLU A 311 2.29 -31.78 -1.87
N PRO A 312 2.72 -30.67 -1.24
CA PRO A 312 2.81 -29.36 -1.92
C PRO A 312 3.89 -29.39 -3.02
N ILE A 313 3.54 -28.78 -4.16
CA ILE A 313 4.43 -28.61 -5.29
C ILE A 313 4.95 -27.18 -5.26
N VAL A 314 6.29 -27.04 -5.30
CA VAL A 314 6.96 -25.75 -5.45
C VAL A 314 7.09 -25.43 -6.93
N ASN A 315 6.52 -24.32 -7.34
CA ASN A 315 6.66 -23.76 -8.67
C ASN A 315 7.86 -22.80 -8.69
N GLU A 316 8.53 -22.63 -9.82
CA GLU A 316 9.70 -21.79 -9.95
C GLU A 316 9.65 -20.96 -11.24
N LEU A 317 10.10 -19.72 -11.17
CA LEU A 317 10.21 -18.78 -12.28
C LEU A 317 11.41 -17.86 -12.05
N VAL A 318 12.20 -17.62 -13.09
CA VAL A 318 13.28 -16.62 -13.03
C VAL A 318 12.78 -15.30 -13.61
N LEU A 319 12.88 -14.24 -12.82
CA LEU A 319 12.58 -12.86 -13.21
C LEU A 319 13.88 -12.17 -13.63
N ASP A 320 13.79 -11.40 -14.69
CA ASP A 320 14.83 -10.45 -15.07
C ASP A 320 14.60 -9.10 -14.34
N PRO A 321 15.66 -8.30 -14.08
CA PRO A 321 15.49 -6.96 -13.54
C PRO A 321 14.55 -6.09 -14.39
N GLY A 322 13.52 -5.52 -13.76
CA GLY A 322 12.45 -4.77 -14.41
C GLY A 322 11.20 -5.61 -14.68
N ASP A 323 11.25 -6.93 -14.45
CA ASP A 323 10.05 -7.75 -14.48
C ASP A 323 9.19 -7.51 -13.23
N MET A 324 7.88 -7.70 -13.37
CA MET A 324 6.93 -7.61 -12.25
C MET A 324 6.07 -8.86 -12.17
N LEU A 325 5.61 -9.16 -10.97
CA LEU A 325 4.59 -10.16 -10.68
C LEU A 325 3.36 -9.48 -10.09
N LEU A 326 2.19 -9.75 -10.64
CA LEU A 326 0.92 -9.40 -10.01
C LEU A 326 0.27 -10.67 -9.44
N LEU A 327 0.13 -10.73 -8.12
CA LEU A 327 -0.72 -11.66 -7.42
C LEU A 327 -2.09 -10.99 -7.21
N TYR A 328 -3.19 -11.74 -7.38
CA TYR A 328 -4.55 -11.19 -7.30
C TYR A 328 -5.54 -12.28 -6.86
N THR A 329 -6.59 -11.88 -6.14
CA THR A 329 -7.70 -12.77 -5.80
C THR A 329 -8.74 -12.80 -6.93
N ASP A 330 -9.56 -13.82 -6.96
CA ASP A 330 -10.55 -14.02 -8.04
C ASP A 330 -11.62 -12.92 -8.08
N GLY A 331 -11.91 -12.26 -6.93
CA GLY A 331 -12.78 -11.09 -6.88
C GLY A 331 -12.39 -9.98 -7.85
N VAL A 332 -11.09 -9.87 -8.24
CA VAL A 332 -10.63 -8.90 -9.24
C VAL A 332 -11.17 -9.22 -10.64
N VAL A 333 -11.12 -10.48 -11.05
CA VAL A 333 -11.55 -10.92 -12.39
C VAL A 333 -13.03 -11.29 -12.43
N GLU A 334 -13.61 -11.72 -11.32
CA GLU A 334 -15.02 -12.04 -11.19
C GLU A 334 -15.90 -10.81 -10.89
N GLY A 335 -15.29 -9.67 -10.55
CA GLY A 335 -15.98 -8.42 -10.30
C GLY A 335 -16.96 -8.05 -11.42
N GLY A 336 -18.21 -7.77 -11.03
CA GLY A 336 -19.28 -7.39 -11.94
C GLY A 336 -20.61 -7.28 -11.21
N ALA A 337 -21.52 -6.44 -11.69
CA ALA A 337 -22.88 -6.37 -11.17
C ALA A 337 -23.64 -7.66 -11.48
N ARG A 338 -24.61 -8.04 -10.65
CA ARG A 338 -25.41 -9.26 -10.85
C ARG A 338 -26.02 -9.32 -12.23
N GLY A 339 -25.70 -10.38 -12.99
CA GLY A 339 -26.24 -10.61 -14.34
C GLY A 339 -25.51 -9.82 -15.45
N THR A 340 -24.43 -9.15 -15.15
CA THR A 340 -23.53 -8.53 -16.14
C THR A 340 -22.32 -9.41 -16.44
N GLU A 341 -21.58 -9.05 -17.47
CA GLU A 341 -20.31 -9.68 -17.80
C GLU A 341 -19.28 -9.43 -16.68
N ARG A 342 -18.47 -10.44 -16.32
CA ARG A 342 -17.36 -10.31 -15.38
C ARG A 342 -16.34 -9.32 -15.92
N PHE A 343 -15.57 -8.69 -15.03
CA PHE A 343 -14.47 -7.81 -15.42
C PHE A 343 -13.49 -8.52 -16.38
N GLY A 344 -13.06 -9.69 -15.98
CA GLY A 344 -12.28 -10.63 -16.77
C GLY A 344 -10.79 -10.32 -16.81
N LEU A 345 -10.02 -11.38 -17.10
CA LEU A 345 -8.56 -11.33 -17.14
C LEU A 345 -8.05 -10.41 -18.25
N ASP A 346 -8.72 -10.39 -19.40
CA ASP A 346 -8.31 -9.56 -20.56
C ASP A 346 -8.35 -8.05 -20.22
N ARG A 347 -9.38 -7.59 -19.50
CA ARG A 347 -9.47 -6.20 -19.07
C ARG A 347 -8.42 -5.87 -18.01
N LEU A 348 -8.19 -6.79 -17.07
CA LEU A 348 -7.15 -6.63 -16.05
C LEU A 348 -5.78 -6.46 -16.69
N THR A 349 -5.41 -7.36 -17.61
CA THR A 349 -4.09 -7.36 -18.27
C THR A 349 -3.89 -6.15 -19.19
N ASP A 350 -4.93 -5.71 -19.91
CA ASP A 350 -4.89 -4.52 -20.76
C ASP A 350 -4.71 -3.23 -19.93
N LEU A 351 -5.49 -3.07 -18.87
CA LEU A 351 -5.39 -1.89 -18.00
C LEU A 351 -4.07 -1.85 -17.21
N LEU A 352 -3.62 -2.99 -16.69
CA LEU A 352 -2.31 -3.09 -16.03
C LEU A 352 -1.20 -2.65 -16.97
N SER A 353 -1.17 -3.21 -18.19
CA SER A 353 -0.17 -2.86 -19.19
C SER A 353 -0.21 -1.38 -19.58
N ARG A 354 -1.39 -0.79 -19.75
CA ARG A 354 -1.54 0.65 -20.08
C ARG A 354 -1.02 1.54 -18.96
N ASN A 355 -1.33 1.22 -17.71
CA ASN A 355 -0.91 2.02 -16.56
C ASN A 355 0.61 1.97 -16.38
N LEU A 356 1.23 0.80 -16.55
CA LEU A 356 2.68 0.64 -16.47
C LEU A 356 3.41 1.32 -17.61
N LEU A 357 2.89 1.24 -18.85
CA LEU A 357 3.44 1.97 -20.00
C LEU A 357 3.29 3.49 -19.89
N ALA A 358 2.36 3.98 -19.05
CA ALA A 358 2.22 5.39 -18.72
C ALA A 358 3.13 5.84 -17.56
N ASP A 359 4.06 4.97 -17.12
CA ASP A 359 5.03 5.22 -16.04
C ASP A 359 4.37 5.66 -14.72
N LEU A 360 3.19 5.08 -14.43
CA LEU A 360 2.51 5.35 -13.16
C LEU A 360 3.18 4.59 -12.02
N PRO A 361 3.27 5.20 -10.82
CA PRO A 361 3.72 4.50 -9.63
C PRO A 361 2.91 3.20 -9.42
N PRO A 362 3.53 2.08 -8.98
CA PRO A 362 2.84 0.81 -8.75
C PRO A 362 1.60 0.93 -7.86
N ALA A 363 1.67 1.70 -6.79
CA ALA A 363 0.52 1.93 -5.91
C ALA A 363 -0.63 2.67 -6.63
N GLU A 364 -0.32 3.63 -7.53
CA GLU A 364 -1.34 4.31 -8.34
C GLU A 364 -1.89 3.39 -9.43
N THR A 365 -1.05 2.54 -9.99
CA THR A 365 -1.47 1.50 -10.94
C THR A 365 -2.54 0.61 -10.31
N LEU A 366 -2.28 0.06 -9.10
CA LEU A 366 -3.25 -0.77 -8.39
C LEU A 366 -4.53 -0.01 -8.03
N ARG A 367 -4.41 1.22 -7.53
CA ARG A 367 -5.58 2.06 -7.21
C ARG A 367 -6.49 2.27 -8.44
N ARG A 368 -5.91 2.50 -9.62
CA ARG A 368 -6.69 2.65 -10.87
C ARG A 368 -7.33 1.35 -11.32
N LEU A 369 -6.65 0.22 -11.14
CA LEU A 369 -7.23 -1.09 -11.43
C LEU A 369 -8.46 -1.36 -10.56
N VAL A 370 -8.33 -1.20 -9.24
CA VAL A 370 -9.47 -1.33 -8.31
C VAL A 370 -10.62 -0.43 -8.71
N ARG A 371 -10.37 0.83 -9.01
CA ARG A 371 -11.42 1.75 -9.44
C ARG A 371 -12.12 1.30 -10.71
N ALA A 372 -11.38 0.77 -11.69
CA ALA A 372 -11.97 0.25 -12.92
C ALA A 372 -12.85 -0.98 -12.65
N VAL A 373 -12.46 -1.87 -11.71
CA VAL A 373 -13.30 -3.00 -11.28
C VAL A 373 -14.55 -2.49 -10.58
N LEU A 374 -14.42 -1.54 -9.63
CA LEU A 374 -15.54 -0.94 -8.90
C LEU A 374 -16.54 -0.25 -9.85
N GLU A 375 -16.06 0.52 -10.81
CA GLU A 375 -16.90 1.17 -11.82
C GLU A 375 -17.62 0.15 -12.69
N HIS A 376 -16.96 -0.94 -13.08
CA HIS A 376 -17.55 -2.04 -13.84
C HIS A 376 -18.63 -2.78 -13.02
N ALA A 377 -18.40 -2.97 -11.73
CA ALA A 377 -19.34 -3.58 -10.79
C ALA A 377 -20.44 -2.61 -10.31
N ALA A 378 -20.55 -1.40 -10.88
CA ALA A 378 -21.46 -0.35 -10.40
C ALA A 378 -21.35 -0.07 -8.90
N HIS A 379 -20.16 -0.23 -8.33
CA HIS A 379 -19.83 -0.13 -6.89
C HIS A 379 -20.50 -1.18 -5.99
N GLU A 380 -21.03 -2.27 -6.57
CA GLU A 380 -21.57 -3.41 -5.83
C GLU A 380 -20.57 -4.57 -5.90
N LEU A 381 -19.64 -4.65 -4.96
CA LEU A 381 -18.74 -5.80 -4.83
C LEU A 381 -19.48 -6.97 -4.19
N HIS A 382 -19.21 -8.16 -4.70
CA HIS A 382 -19.72 -9.42 -4.16
C HIS A 382 -18.64 -10.21 -3.46
N ASP A 383 -17.38 -9.83 -3.66
CA ASP A 383 -16.20 -10.41 -3.05
C ASP A 383 -15.12 -9.36 -2.84
N ASP A 384 -14.14 -9.66 -2.03
CA ASP A 384 -13.00 -8.80 -1.78
C ASP A 384 -12.08 -8.73 -3.00
N LEU A 385 -11.43 -7.58 -3.18
CA LEU A 385 -10.47 -7.34 -4.24
C LEU A 385 -9.08 -7.15 -3.63
N THR A 386 -8.21 -8.11 -3.81
CA THR A 386 -6.84 -8.00 -3.33
C THR A 386 -5.85 -8.14 -4.46
N MET A 387 -4.88 -7.25 -4.51
CA MET A 387 -3.77 -7.31 -5.46
C MET A 387 -2.46 -6.97 -4.77
N VAL A 388 -1.39 -7.69 -5.15
CA VAL A 388 -0.01 -7.40 -4.74
C VAL A 388 0.87 -7.38 -5.99
N LEU A 389 1.45 -6.22 -6.29
CA LEU A 389 2.39 -6.02 -7.39
C LEU A 389 3.81 -5.99 -6.83
N VAL A 390 4.66 -6.88 -7.31
CA VAL A 390 6.08 -6.98 -6.96
C VAL A 390 6.91 -6.64 -8.17
N GLU A 391 7.78 -5.64 -8.09
CA GLU A 391 8.76 -5.29 -9.12
C GLU A 391 10.15 -5.74 -8.68
N TYR A 392 10.81 -6.60 -9.47
CA TYR A 392 12.20 -6.95 -9.27
C TYR A 392 13.09 -5.91 -9.96
N ARG A 393 14.03 -5.32 -9.23
CA ARG A 393 14.92 -4.25 -9.72
C ARG A 393 16.36 -4.69 -9.76
N ALA A 394 17.11 -4.20 -10.75
CA ALA A 394 18.55 -4.33 -10.71
C ALA A 394 19.09 -3.56 -9.50
N GLY A 395 19.72 -4.23 -8.55
CA GLY A 395 20.43 -3.57 -7.49
C GLY A 395 21.37 -2.52 -8.08
N ALA A 396 21.41 -1.32 -7.50
CA ALA A 396 22.44 -0.36 -7.89
C ALA A 396 23.81 -1.03 -7.66
N THR A 397 24.54 -1.29 -8.73
CA THR A 397 25.95 -1.69 -8.62
C THR A 397 26.68 -0.56 -7.91
N SER A 398 27.05 -0.81 -6.65
CA SER A 398 27.83 0.09 -5.80
C SER A 398 29.22 0.35 -6.39
#